data_dedf28e50233e5b8f86dda1c97703c96
#
_entry.id   dedf28e50233e5b8f86dda1c97703c96
#
_cell.length_a   1.000
_cell.length_b   1.000
_cell.length_c   1.000
_cell.angle_alpha   90.00
_cell.angle_beta   90.00
_cell.angle_gamma   90.00
#
_symmetry.space_group_name_H-M   'P 1'
#
loop_
_entity.id
_entity.type
_entity.pdbx_description
1 polymer ?
#
loop_
_entity_poly.entity_id
_entity_poly.type
_entity_poly.pdbx_seq_one_letter_code
_entity_poly.pdbx_strand_id
1 'polypeptide(L)' 'MPLNTDKIDDAALALLYLTLHDDYRAWKGFDWNVLDRLHEKGMIYDPVGKTKSVVFTHEGRDRAKQLFETMFKE' A
#
# COMPACT_ATOMS: atom_id res chain seq x y z
N MET A 1 -10.74 21.63 -6.82
CA MET A 1 -10.77 20.34 -7.53
C MET A 1 -10.70 19.20 -6.53
N PRO A 2 -11.58 18.23 -6.63
CA PRO A 2 -11.46 17.06 -5.75
C PRO A 2 -10.22 16.26 -6.10
N LEU A 3 -9.58 15.71 -5.08
CA LEU A 3 -8.43 14.83 -5.27
C LEU A 3 -8.91 13.47 -5.78
N ASN A 4 -8.12 12.86 -6.64
CA ASN A 4 -8.37 11.48 -7.06
C ASN A 4 -7.75 10.55 -6.02
N THR A 5 -8.55 10.16 -5.04
CA THR A 5 -8.06 9.32 -3.94
C THR A 5 -7.67 7.91 -4.41
N ASP A 6 -8.31 7.40 -5.46
CA ASP A 6 -7.94 6.09 -5.99
C ASP A 6 -6.52 6.11 -6.57
N LYS A 7 -6.15 7.17 -7.28
CA LYS A 7 -4.78 7.30 -7.78
C LYS A 7 -3.77 7.51 -6.66
N ILE A 8 -4.14 8.26 -5.63
CA ILE A 8 -3.30 8.44 -4.45
C ILE A 8 -3.05 7.10 -3.78
N ASP A 9 -4.09 6.31 -3.62
CA ASP A 9 -4.00 4.99 -2.97
C ASP A 9 -3.17 4.03 -3.81
N ASP A 10 -3.34 4.05 -5.13
CA ASP A 10 -2.53 3.23 -6.03
C ASP A 10 -1.05 3.60 -5.93
N ALA A 11 -0.74 4.90 -5.91
CA ALA A 11 0.63 5.36 -5.77
C ALA A 11 1.23 4.94 -4.42
N ALA A 12 0.46 5.08 -3.35
CA ALA A 12 0.90 4.67 -2.02
C ALA A 12 1.14 3.15 -1.96
N LEU A 13 0.25 2.36 -2.53
CA LEU A 13 0.40 0.91 -2.56
C LEU A 13 1.66 0.51 -3.33
N ALA A 14 1.92 1.15 -4.47
CA ALA A 14 3.12 0.91 -5.25
C ALA A 14 4.38 1.28 -4.48
N LEU A 15 4.37 2.39 -3.75
CA LEU A 15 5.51 2.82 -2.94
C LEU A 15 5.72 1.92 -1.73
N LEU A 16 4.66 1.37 -1.15
CA LEU A 16 4.79 0.38 -0.08
C LEU A 16 5.55 -0.86 -0.57
N TYR A 17 5.36 -1.24 -1.82
CA TYR A 17 6.09 -2.37 -2.41
C TYR A 17 7.61 -2.15 -2.39
N LEU A 18 8.05 -0.90 -2.51
CA LEU A 18 9.46 -0.54 -2.49
C LEU A 18 10.14 -0.97 -1.19
N THR A 19 9.40 -0.96 -0.08
CA THR A 19 9.94 -1.32 1.23
C THR A 19 9.51 -2.73 1.66
N LEU A 20 9.07 -3.55 0.72
CA LEU A 20 8.64 -4.92 0.99
C LEU A 20 9.77 -5.71 1.66
N HIS A 21 9.43 -6.35 2.78
CA HIS A 21 10.35 -7.23 3.51
C HIS A 21 9.52 -8.35 4.14
N ASP A 22 10.18 -9.43 4.54
CA ASP A 22 9.51 -10.60 5.12
C ASP A 22 8.33 -11.08 4.26
N ASP A 23 8.45 -10.96 2.93
CA ASP A 23 7.50 -11.37 1.90
C ASP A 23 6.20 -10.57 1.85
N TYR A 24 5.67 -10.09 2.99
CA TYR A 24 4.35 -9.45 3.06
C TYR A 24 4.33 -8.15 3.85
N ARG A 25 5.45 -7.72 4.41
CA ARG A 25 5.49 -6.52 5.24
C ARG A 25 6.10 -5.35 4.48
N ALA A 26 5.61 -4.16 4.79
CA ALA A 26 6.17 -2.92 4.27
C ALA A 26 6.15 -1.86 5.37
N TRP A 27 7.07 -0.89 5.28
CA TRP A 27 7.10 0.20 6.25
C TRP A 27 5.90 1.12 6.06
N LYS A 28 5.19 1.43 7.13
CA LYS A 28 4.05 2.35 7.06
C LYS A 28 4.51 3.77 7.35
N GLY A 29 4.70 4.53 6.29
CA GLY A 29 5.09 5.93 6.39
C GLY A 29 4.10 6.86 5.71
N PHE A 30 2.83 6.45 5.62
CA PHE A 30 1.80 7.18 4.90
C PHE A 30 0.74 7.73 5.84
N ASP A 31 -0.02 8.67 5.31
CA ASP A 31 -1.18 9.25 5.99
C ASP A 31 -2.17 8.16 6.41
N TRP A 32 -2.72 8.29 7.60
CA TRP A 32 -3.68 7.31 8.12
C TRP A 32 -4.90 7.11 7.23
N ASN A 33 -5.37 8.18 6.57
CA ASN A 33 -6.52 8.05 5.67
C ASN A 33 -6.20 7.17 4.48
N VAL A 34 -4.98 7.25 3.96
CA VAL A 34 -4.53 6.39 2.86
C VAL A 34 -4.47 4.93 3.32
N LEU A 35 -3.89 4.69 4.49
CA LEU A 35 -3.79 3.34 5.03
C LEU A 35 -5.17 2.74 5.32
N ASP A 36 -6.08 3.54 5.87
CA ASP A 36 -7.44 3.09 6.12
C ASP A 36 -8.16 2.70 4.84
N ARG A 37 -8.01 3.49 3.77
CA ARG A 37 -8.61 3.16 2.48
C ARG A 37 -8.03 1.89 1.88
N LEU A 38 -6.71 1.71 1.97
CA LEU A 38 -6.07 0.48 1.50
C LEU A 38 -6.58 -0.74 2.27
N HIS A 39 -6.79 -0.59 3.57
CA HIS A 39 -7.37 -1.65 4.38
C HIS A 39 -8.81 -1.96 3.93
N GLU A 40 -9.62 -0.94 3.73
CA GLU A 40 -11.00 -1.11 3.26
C GLU A 40 -11.07 -1.77 1.88
N LYS A 41 -10.08 -1.52 1.04
CA LYS A 41 -9.99 -2.13 -0.29
C LYS A 41 -9.46 -3.56 -0.24
N GLY A 42 -9.07 -4.05 0.92
CA GLY A 42 -8.55 -5.40 1.08
C GLY A 42 -7.10 -5.58 0.64
N MET A 43 -6.34 -4.49 0.53
CA MET A 43 -4.95 -4.53 0.06
C MET A 43 -3.96 -4.76 1.19
N ILE A 44 -4.29 -4.28 2.40
CA ILE A 44 -3.48 -4.51 3.60
C ILE A 44 -4.39 -4.96 4.73
N TYR A 45 -3.80 -5.63 5.72
CA TYR A 45 -4.49 -5.93 6.96
C TYR A 45 -4.60 -4.66 7.81
N ASP A 46 -5.37 -4.73 8.89
CA ASP A 46 -5.63 -3.57 9.75
C ASP A 46 -4.32 -2.84 10.09
N PRO A 47 -4.18 -1.57 9.70
CA PRO A 47 -2.97 -0.81 9.96
C PRO A 47 -2.87 -0.29 11.39
N VAL A 48 -3.93 -0.44 12.19
CA VAL A 48 -3.93 0.01 13.58
C VAL A 48 -3.09 -0.93 14.42
N GLY A 49 -2.00 -0.43 14.96
CA GLY A 49 -1.12 -1.23 15.76
C GLY A 49 0.15 -0.47 16.10
N LYS A 50 0.94 -1.04 17.00
CA LYS A 50 2.17 -0.42 17.49
C LYS A 50 3.38 -0.65 16.58
N THR A 51 3.24 -1.53 15.60
CA THR A 51 4.34 -1.83 14.68
C THR A 51 4.52 -0.71 13.66
N LYS A 52 5.74 -0.55 13.19
CA LYS A 52 6.07 0.44 12.16
C LYS A 52 5.83 -0.07 10.74
N SER A 53 5.28 -1.27 10.61
CA SER A 53 5.03 -1.88 9.31
C SER A 53 3.57 -2.27 9.17
N VAL A 54 3.12 -2.38 7.91
CA VAL A 54 1.83 -2.95 7.57
C VAL A 54 2.06 -4.30 6.90
N VAL A 55 1.05 -5.15 6.92
CA VAL A 55 1.12 -6.45 6.28
C VAL A 55 0.19 -6.43 5.06
N PHE A 56 0.75 -6.75 3.88
CA PHE A 56 -0.04 -6.91 2.67
C PHE A 56 -0.96 -8.13 2.79
N THR A 57 -2.17 -8.01 2.26
CA THR A 57 -2.94 -9.20 1.89
C THR A 57 -2.29 -9.81 0.65
N HIS A 58 -2.66 -11.04 0.32
CA HIS A 58 -2.17 -11.69 -0.91
C HIS A 58 -2.50 -10.83 -2.13
N GLU A 59 -3.75 -10.39 -2.21
CA GLU A 59 -4.23 -9.52 -3.28
C GLU A 59 -3.49 -8.19 -3.29
N GLY A 60 -3.27 -7.60 -2.11
CA GLY A 60 -2.57 -6.33 -1.99
C GLY A 60 -1.14 -6.40 -2.48
N ARG A 61 -0.42 -7.47 -2.13
CA ARG A 61 0.94 -7.66 -2.61
C ARG A 61 1.01 -7.78 -4.12
N ASP A 62 0.12 -8.57 -4.71
CA ASP A 62 0.08 -8.75 -6.16
C ASP A 62 -0.25 -7.43 -6.87
N ARG A 63 -1.22 -6.70 -6.34
CA ARG A 63 -1.59 -5.40 -6.91
C ARG A 63 -0.46 -4.38 -6.76
N ALA A 64 0.20 -4.36 -5.60
CA ALA A 64 1.33 -3.47 -5.36
C ALA A 64 2.46 -3.73 -6.35
N LYS A 65 2.77 -4.99 -6.60
CA LYS A 65 3.79 -5.37 -7.59
C LYS A 65 3.42 -4.88 -8.98
N GLN A 66 2.19 -5.10 -9.41
CA GLN A 66 1.72 -4.66 -10.71
C GLN A 66 1.80 -3.14 -10.87
N LEU A 67 1.34 -2.42 -9.85
CA LEU A 67 1.38 -0.95 -9.86
C LEU A 67 2.81 -0.44 -9.89
N PHE A 68 3.68 -1.03 -9.08
CA PHE A 68 5.09 -0.64 -9.04
C PHE A 68 5.74 -0.81 -10.42
N GLU A 69 5.50 -1.95 -11.05
CA GLU A 69 6.06 -2.23 -12.38
C GLU A 69 5.48 -1.31 -13.46
N THR A 70 4.20 -0.99 -13.36
CA THR A 70 3.54 -0.12 -14.33
C THR A 70 3.95 1.35 -14.18
N MET A 71 4.06 1.81 -12.94
CA MET A 71 4.27 3.23 -12.65
C MET A 71 5.73 3.65 -12.64
N PHE A 72 6.63 2.77 -12.21
CA PHE A 72 8.02 3.16 -11.92
C PHE A 72 9.09 2.43 -12.72
N LYS A 73 8.76 1.37 -13.42
CA LYS A 73 9.73 0.74 -14.32
C LYS A 73 9.74 1.42 -15.68
N GLU A 74 10.90 1.60 -16.18
CA GLU A 74 11.11 2.13 -17.53
C GLU A 74 11.05 1.04 -18.58
#